data_4c17783b9024617a6046127efe79538e
#
_entry.id   4c17783b9024617a6046127efe79538e
#
_cell.length_a   1.000
_cell.length_b   1.000
_cell.length_c   1.000
_cell.angle_alpha   90.00
_cell.angle_beta   90.00
_cell.angle_gamma   90.00
#
_symmetry.space_group_name_H-M   'P 1'
#
loop_
_entity.id
_entity.type
_entity.pdbx_description
1 polymer ?
#
loop_
_entity_poly.entity_id
_entity_poly.type
_entity_poly.pdbx_seq_one_letter_code
_entity_poly.pdbx_strand_id
1 'polypeptide(L)'
;MKYLSLRFVPGLLACVLFAGVAWATGLPFSIVHYGNFQRMMHTGDASGQVMLAALPQQPGTWGVGATAGLNGEIVQIDGRLLVSPGSDANGRVRPPQADEQAVLFASGRVQEWRDVAVPRDMDSTAFEAFVQTQAKALGLTLEQPFVFRVEGRFPHLLWHVLTGQKGAGSGHGAHASHGTGHANSRSDMRLFRQPGASGQLIGIYSGAVLEGVVSHPGERFHLHFADSDATVSGHVDRYSVAAGAVLKLPVR
;
A
#
# COMPACT_ATOMS: atom_id res chain seq x y z
N MET A 1 11.31 -21.02 90.71
CA MET A 1 10.83 -20.04 89.71
C MET A 1 11.72 -20.14 88.47
N LYS A 2 11.20 -20.74 87.40
CA LYS A 2 11.96 -20.92 86.12
C LYS A 2 11.30 -20.02 85.09
N TYR A 3 12.05 -19.04 84.51
CA TYR A 3 11.57 -18.15 83.45
C TYR A 3 11.79 -18.82 82.12
N LEU A 4 10.67 -18.98 81.41
CA LEU A 4 10.67 -19.52 80.00
C LEU A 4 10.77 -18.34 79.05
N SER A 5 11.89 -18.25 78.29
CA SER A 5 12.11 -17.21 77.29
C SER A 5 11.52 -17.65 75.97
N LEU A 6 10.50 -16.92 75.51
CA LEU A 6 9.86 -17.10 74.19
C LEU A 6 10.74 -16.41 73.15
N ARG A 7 11.29 -17.16 72.20
CA ARG A 7 12.03 -16.62 71.02
C ARG A 7 11.05 -16.37 69.85
N PHE A 8 10.91 -15.10 69.49
CA PHE A 8 10.21 -14.67 68.31
C PHE A 8 11.11 -14.91 67.06
N VAL A 9 10.61 -15.67 66.06
CA VAL A 9 11.21 -15.82 64.76
C VAL A 9 10.47 -14.88 63.78
N PRO A 10 11.13 -13.91 63.17
CA PRO A 10 10.46 -13.08 62.14
C PRO A 10 10.36 -13.86 60.82
N GLY A 11 9.13 -14.16 60.42
CA GLY A 11 8.83 -14.71 59.11
C GLY A 11 9.09 -13.68 58.01
N LEU A 12 10.01 -13.98 57.11
CA LEU A 12 10.23 -13.20 55.88
C LEU A 12 9.07 -13.44 54.91
N LEU A 13 8.23 -12.42 54.72
CA LEU A 13 7.18 -12.42 53.71
C LEU A 13 7.83 -12.01 52.38
N ALA A 14 8.12 -12.97 51.50
CA ALA A 14 8.61 -12.70 50.17
C ALA A 14 7.44 -12.25 49.26
N CYS A 15 7.34 -10.94 49.01
CA CYS A 15 6.46 -10.40 47.96
C CYS A 15 7.02 -10.74 46.61
N VAL A 16 6.43 -11.71 45.91
CA VAL A 16 6.67 -11.98 44.51
C VAL A 16 5.92 -10.92 43.70
N LEU A 17 6.65 -9.90 43.22
CA LEU A 17 6.14 -8.94 42.22
C LEU A 17 6.03 -9.63 40.88
N PHE A 18 4.83 -10.03 40.47
CA PHE A 18 4.53 -10.36 39.10
C PHE A 18 4.57 -9.06 38.28
N ALA A 19 5.67 -8.80 37.58
CA ALA A 19 5.72 -7.81 36.52
C ALA A 19 4.84 -8.32 35.37
N GLY A 20 3.59 -7.89 35.37
CA GLY A 20 2.69 -8.11 34.22
C GLY A 20 3.27 -7.39 33.02
N VAL A 21 3.76 -8.13 32.06
CA VAL A 21 4.07 -7.59 30.72
C VAL A 21 2.75 -7.18 30.10
N ALA A 22 2.42 -5.90 30.17
CA ALA A 22 1.31 -5.34 29.42
C ALA A 22 1.71 -5.40 27.93
N TRP A 23 1.16 -6.37 27.23
CA TRP A 23 1.20 -6.37 25.78
C TRP A 23 0.40 -5.15 25.30
N ALA A 24 1.09 -4.16 24.80
CA ALA A 24 0.44 -3.02 24.15
C ALA A 24 -0.30 -3.55 22.92
N THR A 25 -1.61 -3.69 23.01
CA THR A 25 -2.51 -4.01 21.89
C THR A 25 -2.74 -2.76 21.02
N GLY A 26 -1.67 -2.03 20.70
CA GLY A 26 -1.70 -1.01 19.67
C GLY A 26 -1.79 -1.68 18.30
N LEU A 27 -2.62 -1.15 17.41
CA LEU A 27 -2.54 -1.52 15.99
C LEU A 27 -1.11 -1.28 15.53
N PRO A 28 -0.42 -2.28 14.95
CA PRO A 28 1.03 -2.22 14.69
C PRO A 28 1.43 -1.17 13.66
N PHE A 29 0.47 -0.68 12.88
CA PHE A 29 0.59 0.41 11.92
C PHE A 29 -0.81 0.93 11.60
N SER A 30 -0.89 2.19 11.20
CA SER A 30 -2.13 2.81 10.73
C SER A 30 -1.95 3.22 9.26
N ILE A 31 -3.01 3.04 8.48
CA ILE A 31 -3.10 3.63 7.14
C ILE A 31 -3.71 5.03 7.32
N VAL A 32 -2.97 6.02 6.87
CA VAL A 32 -3.47 7.37 6.65
C VAL A 32 -3.93 7.47 5.22
N HIS A 33 -5.14 7.99 4.98
CA HIS A 33 -5.66 8.16 3.63
C HIS A 33 -6.34 9.51 3.46
N TYR A 34 -6.35 9.98 2.23
CA TYR A 34 -7.00 11.19 1.77
C TYR A 34 -7.76 10.89 0.48
N GLY A 35 -8.92 11.49 0.32
CA GLY A 35 -9.81 11.20 -0.78
C GLY A 35 -10.65 9.92 -0.57
N ASN A 36 -11.51 9.67 -1.54
CA ASN A 36 -12.35 8.48 -1.58
C ASN A 36 -12.60 8.11 -3.03
N PHE A 37 -12.12 6.94 -3.43
CA PHE A 37 -12.14 6.46 -4.81
C PHE A 37 -13.58 6.37 -5.35
N GLN A 38 -14.48 5.71 -4.61
CA GLN A 38 -15.87 5.53 -5.03
C GLN A 38 -16.58 6.87 -5.18
N ARG A 39 -16.40 7.80 -4.24
CA ARG A 39 -16.96 9.16 -4.33
C ARG A 39 -16.41 9.88 -5.56
N MET A 40 -15.10 9.88 -5.77
CA MET A 40 -14.46 10.52 -6.93
C MET A 40 -15.04 9.97 -8.25
N MET A 41 -15.16 8.66 -8.36
CA MET A 41 -15.75 8.03 -9.55
C MET A 41 -17.21 8.37 -9.75
N HIS A 42 -17.98 8.50 -8.68
CA HIS A 42 -19.41 8.79 -8.73
C HIS A 42 -19.69 10.26 -9.06
N THR A 43 -18.93 11.19 -8.48
CA THR A 43 -19.16 12.63 -8.62
C THR A 43 -18.36 13.25 -9.77
N GLY A 44 -17.29 12.60 -10.23
CA GLY A 44 -16.30 13.18 -11.14
C GLY A 44 -15.43 14.26 -10.50
N ASP A 45 -15.50 14.43 -9.16
CA ASP A 45 -14.69 15.40 -8.43
C ASP A 45 -13.26 14.92 -8.28
N ALA A 46 -12.37 15.47 -9.08
CA ALA A 46 -10.93 15.21 -9.04
C ALA A 46 -10.13 16.33 -8.33
N SER A 47 -10.79 17.14 -7.51
CA SER A 47 -10.13 18.20 -6.73
C SER A 47 -9.12 17.64 -5.72
N GLY A 48 -8.09 18.42 -5.41
CA GLY A 48 -7.07 18.06 -4.42
C GLY A 48 -7.65 17.93 -3.01
N GLN A 49 -7.30 16.86 -2.33
CA GLN A 49 -7.75 16.54 -0.97
C GLN A 49 -6.66 16.82 0.07
N VAL A 50 -5.41 16.82 -0.35
CA VAL A 50 -4.26 17.09 0.52
C VAL A 50 -3.09 17.63 -0.30
N MET A 51 -2.35 18.60 0.26
CA MET A 51 -1.08 19.04 -0.29
C MET A 51 -0.03 17.94 -0.14
N LEU A 52 0.74 17.64 -1.20
CA LEU A 52 1.80 16.63 -1.11
C LEU A 52 2.87 17.02 -0.09
N ALA A 53 3.14 18.30 0.05
CA ALA A 53 4.08 18.83 1.05
C ALA A 53 3.63 18.59 2.51
N ALA A 54 2.34 18.36 2.76
CA ALA A 54 1.80 18.08 4.09
C ALA A 54 1.83 16.59 4.46
N LEU A 55 2.14 15.70 3.50
CA LEU A 55 2.19 14.27 3.75
C LEU A 55 3.42 13.88 4.59
N PRO A 56 3.30 12.88 5.47
CA PRO A 56 4.44 12.39 6.25
C PRO A 56 5.53 11.85 5.32
N GLN A 57 6.76 12.38 5.45
CA GLN A 57 7.92 11.95 4.67
C GLN A 57 9.00 11.29 5.55
N GLN A 58 8.58 10.62 6.59
CA GLN A 58 9.47 9.92 7.52
C GLN A 58 9.95 8.59 6.92
N PRO A 59 11.19 8.15 7.18
CA PRO A 59 11.65 6.82 6.82
C PRO A 59 10.68 5.72 7.26
N GLY A 60 10.55 4.70 6.46
CA GLY A 60 9.59 3.62 6.67
C GLY A 60 8.17 3.92 6.19
N THR A 61 7.89 5.10 5.61
CA THR A 61 6.56 5.42 5.06
C THR A 61 6.45 5.01 3.60
N TRP A 62 5.39 4.25 3.28
CA TRP A 62 5.13 3.71 1.95
C TRP A 62 3.69 4.03 1.57
N GLY A 63 3.47 4.43 0.32
CA GLY A 63 2.14 4.85 -0.10
C GLY A 63 1.98 4.93 -1.61
N VAL A 64 0.71 5.03 -2.02
CA VAL A 64 0.29 5.14 -3.42
C VAL A 64 -0.88 6.11 -3.55
N GLY A 65 -1.04 6.70 -4.72
CA GLY A 65 -2.14 7.62 -4.97
C GLY A 65 -2.06 8.31 -6.32
N ALA A 66 -2.99 9.24 -6.54
CA ALA A 66 -3.10 10.02 -7.77
C ALA A 66 -3.12 11.52 -7.48
N THR A 67 -2.58 12.31 -8.40
CA THR A 67 -2.56 13.78 -8.29
C THR A 67 -3.94 14.37 -8.57
N ALA A 68 -4.19 15.55 -8.03
CA ALA A 68 -5.38 16.34 -8.32
C ALA A 68 -5.56 16.54 -9.83
N GLY A 69 -6.81 16.54 -10.29
CA GLY A 69 -7.14 16.58 -11.71
C GLY A 69 -6.89 15.26 -12.44
N LEU A 70 -6.54 14.16 -11.74
CA LEU A 70 -6.16 12.88 -12.32
C LEU A 70 -5.04 13.02 -13.37
N ASN A 71 -4.04 13.85 -13.06
CA ASN A 71 -3.00 14.25 -14.02
C ASN A 71 -1.61 13.69 -13.63
N GLY A 72 -1.58 12.53 -13.06
CA GLY A 72 -0.37 11.84 -12.65
C GLY A 72 -0.59 10.84 -11.53
N GLU A 73 0.43 10.03 -11.29
CA GLU A 73 0.47 9.03 -10.23
C GLU A 73 1.46 9.42 -9.14
N ILE A 74 1.19 8.99 -7.93
CA ILE A 74 2.03 9.23 -6.75
C ILE A 74 2.49 7.91 -6.18
N VAL A 75 3.78 7.79 -5.92
CA VAL A 75 4.33 6.70 -5.11
C VAL A 75 5.16 7.26 -3.97
N GLN A 76 5.05 6.67 -2.81
CA GLN A 76 5.92 6.96 -1.67
C GLN A 76 6.77 5.75 -1.34
N ILE A 77 8.09 5.93 -1.38
CA ILE A 77 9.08 4.88 -1.17
C ILE A 77 10.00 5.31 -0.03
N ASP A 78 9.89 4.63 1.10
CA ASP A 78 10.69 4.91 2.30
C ASP A 78 10.69 6.38 2.72
N GLY A 79 9.49 6.98 2.74
CA GLY A 79 9.27 8.39 3.07
C GLY A 79 9.43 9.35 1.90
N ARG A 80 10.13 8.96 0.82
CA ARG A 80 10.34 9.81 -0.35
C ARG A 80 9.11 9.81 -1.26
N LEU A 81 8.47 10.94 -1.43
CA LEU A 81 7.37 11.15 -2.38
C LEU A 81 7.92 11.38 -3.79
N LEU A 82 7.33 10.68 -4.75
CA LEU A 82 7.63 10.79 -6.17
C LEU A 82 6.32 10.90 -6.95
N VAL A 83 6.32 11.77 -7.95
CA VAL A 83 5.18 12.00 -8.85
C VAL A 83 5.57 11.63 -10.26
N SER A 84 4.77 10.78 -10.90
CA SER A 84 4.80 10.53 -12.34
C SER A 84 3.79 11.45 -12.99
N PRO A 85 4.19 12.61 -13.56
CA PRO A 85 3.24 13.54 -14.15
C PRO A 85 2.64 12.98 -15.44
N GLY A 86 1.35 13.20 -15.65
CA GLY A 86 0.64 12.78 -16.85
C GLY A 86 1.19 13.36 -18.16
N SER A 87 1.94 14.45 -18.07
CA SER A 87 2.63 15.06 -19.21
C SER A 87 3.91 14.32 -19.63
N ASP A 88 4.52 13.50 -18.77
CA ASP A 88 5.73 12.75 -19.13
C ASP A 88 5.39 11.53 -19.98
N ALA A 89 6.00 11.44 -21.16
CA ALA A 89 5.71 10.39 -22.13
C ALA A 89 6.23 9.00 -21.71
N ASN A 90 7.16 8.94 -20.74
CA ASN A 90 7.86 7.73 -20.36
C ASN A 90 7.52 7.25 -18.94
N GLY A 91 6.59 7.95 -18.23
CA GLY A 91 6.24 7.63 -16.85
C GLY A 91 7.36 7.92 -15.84
N ARG A 92 8.27 8.84 -16.17
CA ARG A 92 9.37 9.21 -15.28
C ARG A 92 8.84 9.95 -14.07
N VAL A 93 9.47 9.64 -12.93
CA VAL A 93 9.14 10.31 -11.68
C VAL A 93 10.00 11.53 -11.43
N ARG A 94 9.46 12.45 -10.64
CA ARG A 94 10.17 13.60 -10.06
C ARG A 94 9.70 13.86 -8.63
N PRO A 95 10.41 14.65 -7.84
CA PRO A 95 9.89 15.16 -6.59
C PRO A 95 8.61 15.99 -6.80
N PRO A 96 7.70 16.04 -5.80
CA PRO A 96 6.52 16.91 -5.87
C PRO A 96 6.87 18.38 -6.05
N GLN A 97 6.02 19.14 -6.72
CA GLN A 97 6.06 20.59 -6.73
C GLN A 97 5.38 21.14 -5.47
N ALA A 98 5.65 22.40 -5.13
CA ALA A 98 5.20 22.99 -3.87
C ALA A 98 3.66 23.09 -3.75
N ASP A 99 2.97 23.23 -4.87
CA ASP A 99 1.52 23.39 -4.97
C ASP A 99 0.78 22.10 -5.37
N GLU A 100 1.51 21.01 -5.54
CA GLU A 100 0.88 19.74 -5.93
C GLU A 100 0.04 19.13 -4.82
N GLN A 101 -1.12 18.61 -5.22
CA GLN A 101 -2.08 17.99 -4.34
C GLN A 101 -2.39 16.56 -4.82
N ALA A 102 -2.74 15.70 -3.88
CA ALA A 102 -3.35 14.42 -4.20
C ALA A 102 -4.88 14.52 -4.20
N VAL A 103 -5.55 13.89 -5.17
CA VAL A 103 -6.99 13.61 -5.13
C VAL A 103 -7.27 12.34 -4.32
N LEU A 104 -6.37 11.40 -4.40
CA LEU A 104 -6.39 10.14 -3.65
C LEU A 104 -4.97 9.81 -3.20
N PHE A 105 -4.79 9.49 -1.93
CA PHE A 105 -3.53 9.02 -1.42
C PHE A 105 -3.74 8.13 -0.20
N ALA A 106 -3.01 7.03 -0.13
CA ALA A 106 -3.01 6.17 1.05
C ALA A 106 -1.57 5.76 1.37
N SER A 107 -1.19 5.83 2.63
CA SER A 107 0.13 5.46 3.09
C SER A 107 0.12 4.87 4.50
N GLY A 108 1.16 4.10 4.81
CA GLY A 108 1.41 3.60 6.15
C GLY A 108 2.90 3.57 6.46
N ARG A 109 3.23 3.75 7.73
CA ARG A 109 4.59 3.63 8.20
C ARG A 109 4.82 2.21 8.73
N VAL A 110 5.82 1.52 8.17
CA VAL A 110 6.23 0.18 8.56
C VAL A 110 7.63 0.23 9.13
N GLN A 111 7.80 -0.18 10.37
CA GLN A 111 9.10 -0.16 11.06
C GLN A 111 9.90 -1.43 10.78
N GLU A 112 9.23 -2.55 10.65
CA GLU A 112 9.85 -3.85 10.43
C GLU A 112 9.06 -4.65 9.39
N TRP A 113 9.78 -5.30 8.48
CA TRP A 113 9.22 -6.14 7.44
C TRP A 113 9.53 -7.61 7.68
N ARG A 114 8.55 -8.47 7.43
CA ARG A 114 8.74 -9.90 7.26
C ARG A 114 8.88 -10.21 5.78
N ASP A 115 10.02 -10.74 5.42
CA ASP A 115 10.31 -11.22 4.07
C ASP A 115 9.75 -12.63 3.88
N VAL A 116 9.00 -12.83 2.80
CA VAL A 116 8.41 -14.11 2.39
C VAL A 116 8.76 -14.35 0.94
N ALA A 117 9.50 -15.42 0.67
CA ALA A 117 9.82 -15.80 -0.70
C ALA A 117 8.58 -16.25 -1.48
N VAL A 118 8.41 -15.77 -2.70
CA VAL A 118 7.39 -16.22 -3.64
C VAL A 118 7.83 -17.58 -4.21
N PRO A 119 7.12 -18.69 -3.91
CA PRO A 119 7.66 -20.03 -4.16
C PRO A 119 7.58 -20.50 -5.62
N ARG A 120 6.76 -19.85 -6.45
CA ARG A 120 6.52 -20.18 -7.85
C ARG A 120 6.03 -18.94 -8.59
N ASP A 121 6.01 -18.99 -9.92
CA ASP A 121 5.36 -17.98 -10.73
C ASP A 121 3.85 -17.90 -10.38
N MET A 122 3.34 -16.68 -10.26
CA MET A 122 1.95 -16.42 -9.90
C MET A 122 1.39 -15.32 -10.81
N ASP A 123 0.17 -15.51 -11.32
CA ASP A 123 -0.64 -14.40 -11.83
C ASP A 123 -1.16 -13.52 -10.67
N SER A 124 -1.81 -12.42 -10.99
CA SER A 124 -2.33 -11.48 -9.99
C SER A 124 -3.26 -12.15 -8.98
N THR A 125 -4.21 -12.98 -9.45
CA THR A 125 -5.19 -13.65 -8.59
C THR A 125 -4.51 -14.61 -7.60
N ALA A 126 -3.58 -15.43 -8.09
CA ALA A 126 -2.83 -16.36 -7.24
C ALA A 126 -1.92 -15.62 -6.26
N PHE A 127 -1.31 -14.51 -6.71
CA PHE A 127 -0.44 -13.70 -5.86
C PHE A 127 -1.23 -12.97 -4.76
N GLU A 128 -2.37 -12.37 -5.07
CA GLU A 128 -3.25 -11.73 -4.08
C GLU A 128 -3.74 -12.71 -3.02
N ALA A 129 -4.13 -13.92 -3.42
CA ALA A 129 -4.47 -14.99 -2.48
C ALA A 129 -3.26 -15.42 -1.61
N PHE A 130 -2.05 -15.41 -2.19
CA PHE A 130 -0.81 -15.67 -1.45
C PHE A 130 -0.54 -14.57 -0.43
N VAL A 131 -0.64 -13.29 -0.79
CA VAL A 131 -0.50 -12.15 0.15
C VAL A 131 -1.45 -12.30 1.32
N GLN A 132 -2.74 -12.57 1.07
CA GLN A 132 -3.75 -12.73 2.12
C GLN A 132 -3.43 -13.92 3.05
N THR A 133 -2.96 -15.03 2.47
CA THR A 133 -2.57 -16.23 3.24
C THR A 133 -1.39 -15.92 4.17
N GLN A 134 -0.34 -15.27 3.64
CA GLN A 134 0.83 -14.91 4.42
C GLN A 134 0.52 -13.85 5.47
N ALA A 135 -0.32 -12.87 5.14
CA ALA A 135 -0.78 -11.85 6.09
C ALA A 135 -1.50 -12.50 7.30
N LYS A 136 -2.42 -13.44 7.05
CA LYS A 136 -3.08 -14.20 8.13
C LYS A 136 -2.09 -15.00 8.98
N ALA A 137 -1.11 -15.65 8.35
CA ALA A 137 -0.08 -16.42 9.05
C ALA A 137 0.77 -15.55 9.99
N LEU A 138 0.93 -14.26 9.66
CA LEU A 138 1.58 -13.26 10.51
C LEU A 138 0.63 -12.60 11.52
N GLY A 139 -0.61 -13.04 11.59
CA GLY A 139 -1.63 -12.51 12.50
C GLY A 139 -2.24 -11.19 12.05
N LEU A 140 -2.05 -10.75 10.81
CA LEU A 140 -2.79 -9.62 10.25
C LEU A 140 -4.23 -10.03 9.97
N THR A 141 -5.18 -9.11 10.25
CA THR A 141 -6.59 -9.34 9.94
C THR A 141 -6.90 -8.81 8.55
N LEU A 142 -7.66 -9.56 7.75
CA LEU A 142 -8.05 -9.10 6.41
C LEU A 142 -9.19 -8.08 6.41
N GLU A 143 -9.72 -7.75 7.57
CA GLU A 143 -10.68 -6.65 7.76
C GLU A 143 -9.97 -5.28 7.76
N GLN A 144 -8.73 -5.23 8.24
CA GLN A 144 -7.96 -4.02 8.41
C GLN A 144 -7.00 -3.79 7.24
N PRO A 145 -6.78 -2.52 6.86
CA PRO A 145 -5.84 -2.19 5.80
C PRO A 145 -4.39 -2.37 6.26
N PHE A 146 -3.51 -2.67 5.32
CA PHE A 146 -2.06 -2.70 5.56
C PHE A 146 -1.28 -2.37 4.28
N VAL A 147 -0.06 -1.88 4.48
CA VAL A 147 0.93 -1.73 3.39
C VAL A 147 1.64 -3.06 3.17
N PHE A 148 1.93 -3.39 1.93
CA PHE A 148 2.83 -4.47 1.57
C PHE A 148 3.69 -4.08 0.37
N ARG A 149 4.76 -4.81 0.12
CA ARG A 149 5.65 -4.61 -1.01
C ARG A 149 6.04 -5.93 -1.62
N VAL A 150 6.39 -5.90 -2.90
CA VAL A 150 7.00 -7.04 -3.61
C VAL A 150 8.21 -6.56 -4.36
N GLU A 151 9.34 -7.17 -4.13
CA GLU A 151 10.58 -6.89 -4.85
C GLU A 151 10.93 -8.10 -5.72
N GLY A 152 11.18 -7.87 -7.01
CA GLY A 152 11.53 -8.96 -7.90
C GLY A 152 11.28 -8.68 -9.37
N ARG A 153 11.07 -9.77 -10.12
CA ARG A 153 10.78 -9.72 -11.55
C ARG A 153 9.29 -9.97 -11.81
N PHE A 154 8.75 -9.22 -12.74
CA PHE A 154 7.35 -9.26 -13.17
C PHE A 154 7.27 -9.72 -14.63
N PRO A 155 7.05 -11.03 -14.89
CA PRO A 155 7.00 -11.59 -16.25
C PRO A 155 5.99 -10.88 -17.15
N HIS A 156 4.84 -10.50 -16.58
CA HIS A 156 3.84 -9.65 -17.22
C HIS A 156 3.62 -8.42 -16.34
N LEU A 157 3.72 -7.25 -16.94
CA LEU A 157 3.43 -5.98 -16.28
C LEU A 157 2.77 -5.03 -17.26
N LEU A 158 1.60 -4.56 -16.90
CA LEU A 158 0.88 -3.45 -17.51
C LEU A 158 0.58 -2.43 -16.43
N TRP A 159 1.03 -1.21 -16.63
CA TRP A 159 0.79 -0.11 -15.71
C TRP A 159 0.47 1.16 -16.48
N HIS A 160 -0.08 2.16 -15.80
CA HIS A 160 -0.42 3.43 -16.45
C HIS A 160 -0.08 4.64 -15.58
N VAL A 161 -0.10 5.80 -16.26
CA VAL A 161 -0.11 7.13 -15.64
C VAL A 161 -1.33 7.88 -16.14
N LEU A 162 -2.11 8.43 -15.23
CA LEU A 162 -3.25 9.31 -15.52
C LEU A 162 -2.75 10.60 -16.19
N THR A 163 -3.47 11.07 -17.23
CA THR A 163 -3.03 12.22 -18.04
C THR A 163 -3.89 13.47 -17.89
N GLY A 164 -4.93 13.43 -17.07
CA GLY A 164 -5.86 14.54 -16.88
C GLY A 164 -6.74 14.87 -18.08
N GLN A 165 -6.55 14.20 -19.21
CA GLN A 165 -7.32 14.44 -20.41
C GLN A 165 -8.66 13.72 -20.29
N LYS A 166 -9.74 14.47 -20.16
CA LYS A 166 -11.10 13.90 -20.30
C LYS A 166 -11.30 13.56 -21.78
N GLY A 167 -11.46 12.29 -22.11
CA GLY A 167 -11.85 11.86 -23.43
C GLY A 167 -13.18 12.51 -23.83
N ALA A 168 -13.31 12.96 -25.06
CA ALA A 168 -14.59 13.37 -25.62
C ALA A 168 -15.50 12.14 -25.65
N GLY A 169 -16.32 11.95 -24.59
CA GLY A 169 -17.22 10.80 -24.48
C GLY A 169 -17.12 10.02 -23.16
N SER A 170 -16.63 10.60 -22.09
CA SER A 170 -16.67 9.94 -20.77
C SER A 170 -18.12 9.87 -20.23
N GLY A 171 -18.92 9.01 -20.87
CA GLY A 171 -20.13 8.47 -20.26
C GLY A 171 -19.72 7.63 -19.06
N HIS A 172 -20.34 7.89 -17.93
CA HIS A 172 -20.22 7.16 -16.68
C HIS A 172 -20.39 5.65 -16.92
N GLY A 173 -19.40 4.86 -16.65
CA GLY A 173 -19.51 3.42 -16.63
C GLY A 173 -18.41 2.69 -17.40
N ALA A 174 -17.27 2.54 -16.79
CA ALA A 174 -16.36 1.51 -17.23
C ALA A 174 -15.73 0.85 -16.00
N HIS A 175 -16.48 -0.11 -15.45
CA HIS A 175 -15.91 -1.17 -14.66
C HIS A 175 -14.82 -1.83 -15.50
N ALA A 176 -13.55 -1.78 -15.05
CA ALA A 176 -12.55 -2.70 -15.54
C ALA A 176 -12.94 -4.08 -14.97
N SER A 177 -13.94 -4.73 -15.61
CA SER A 177 -14.16 -6.15 -15.36
C SER A 177 -12.91 -6.91 -15.79
N HIS A 178 -12.45 -7.85 -15.00
CA HIS A 178 -11.52 -8.90 -15.38
C HIS A 178 -12.14 -9.72 -16.54
N GLY A 179 -12.15 -9.14 -17.74
CA GLY A 179 -12.63 -9.74 -18.96
C GLY A 179 -11.56 -9.59 -20.03
N THR A 180 -11.27 -10.69 -20.71
CA THR A 180 -10.43 -10.76 -21.92
C THR A 180 -10.99 -9.83 -23.02
N GLY A 181 -10.78 -8.53 -22.88
CA GLY A 181 -11.24 -7.51 -23.82
C GLY A 181 -10.08 -6.58 -24.18
N HIS A 182 -9.92 -6.33 -25.44
CA HIS A 182 -8.93 -5.46 -26.05
C HIS A 182 -8.78 -4.16 -25.26
N ALA A 183 -7.53 -3.81 -24.90
CA ALA A 183 -7.19 -2.56 -24.29
C ALA A 183 -7.52 -1.41 -25.27
N ASN A 184 -8.73 -0.87 -25.16
CA ASN A 184 -9.04 0.42 -25.75
C ASN A 184 -8.17 1.44 -25.01
N SER A 185 -7.35 2.17 -25.73
CA SER A 185 -6.60 3.31 -25.23
C SER A 185 -7.62 4.32 -24.66
N ARG A 186 -7.79 4.35 -23.34
CA ARG A 186 -8.53 5.43 -22.71
C ARG A 186 -7.72 6.69 -22.91
N SER A 187 -8.35 7.73 -23.43
CA SER A 187 -7.70 9.02 -23.70
C SER A 187 -7.19 9.72 -22.43
N ASP A 188 -7.57 9.22 -21.24
CA ASP A 188 -7.22 9.74 -19.92
C ASP A 188 -6.05 9.02 -19.25
N MET A 189 -5.45 8.02 -19.90
CA MET A 189 -4.34 7.20 -19.39
C MET A 189 -3.25 6.99 -20.43
N ARG A 190 -2.02 6.97 -19.97
CA ARG A 190 -0.89 6.48 -20.76
C ARG A 190 -0.48 5.11 -20.26
N LEU A 191 -0.60 4.11 -21.12
CA LEU A 191 -0.33 2.72 -20.80
C LEU A 191 1.11 2.33 -21.12
N PHE A 192 1.73 1.56 -20.23
CA PHE A 192 3.08 1.02 -20.36
C PHE A 192 3.03 -0.51 -20.25
N ARG A 193 3.56 -1.20 -21.26
CA ARG A 193 3.72 -2.66 -21.24
C ARG A 193 5.18 -2.99 -21.07
N GLN A 194 5.55 -3.63 -19.98
CA GLN A 194 6.94 -3.97 -19.65
C GLN A 194 7.05 -5.45 -19.26
N PRO A 195 7.02 -6.38 -20.21
CA PRO A 195 7.21 -7.80 -19.89
C PRO A 195 8.63 -8.03 -19.38
N GLY A 196 8.73 -8.77 -18.26
CA GLY A 196 10.01 -9.09 -17.63
C GLY A 196 10.65 -7.95 -16.84
N ALA A 197 9.89 -6.89 -16.53
CA ALA A 197 10.36 -5.79 -15.71
C ALA A 197 10.88 -6.28 -14.35
N SER A 198 11.92 -5.63 -13.84
CA SER A 198 12.41 -5.78 -12.48
C SER A 198 12.17 -4.49 -11.70
N GLY A 199 11.89 -4.61 -10.41
CA GLY A 199 11.57 -3.48 -9.56
C GLY A 199 10.79 -3.88 -8.33
N GLN A 200 9.87 -3.01 -7.93
CA GLN A 200 9.00 -3.27 -6.79
C GLN A 200 7.54 -2.88 -7.10
N LEU A 201 6.61 -3.60 -6.51
CA LEU A 201 5.23 -3.17 -6.34
C LEU A 201 5.07 -2.65 -4.92
N ILE A 202 4.54 -1.46 -4.78
CA ILE A 202 4.10 -0.89 -3.51
C ILE A 202 2.59 -1.02 -3.48
N GLY A 203 2.05 -1.68 -2.44
CA GLY A 203 0.64 -2.00 -2.34
C GLY A 203 0.00 -1.54 -1.04
N ILE A 204 -1.24 -1.08 -1.17
CA ILE A 204 -2.18 -0.95 -0.06
C ILE A 204 -3.21 -2.07 -0.20
N TYR A 205 -3.26 -2.94 0.78
CA TYR A 205 -4.41 -3.81 0.99
C TYR A 205 -5.45 -3.01 1.78
N SER A 206 -6.62 -2.77 1.20
CA SER A 206 -7.65 -1.90 1.80
C SER A 206 -8.38 -2.55 2.98
N GLY A 207 -8.31 -3.86 3.11
CA GLY A 207 -9.22 -4.58 3.99
C GLY A 207 -10.68 -4.40 3.58
N ALA A 208 -11.61 -4.81 4.42
CA ALA A 208 -13.02 -4.50 4.22
C ALA A 208 -13.34 -3.04 4.60
N VAL A 209 -12.56 -2.45 5.50
CA VAL A 209 -12.81 -1.11 6.08
C VAL A 209 -12.60 0.01 5.06
N LEU A 210 -11.59 -0.11 4.17
CA LEU A 210 -11.25 0.92 3.19
C LEU A 210 -11.47 0.47 1.74
N GLU A 211 -12.16 -0.66 1.52
CA GLU A 211 -12.58 -1.09 0.18
C GLU A 211 -13.51 -0.04 -0.45
N GLY A 212 -13.24 0.35 -1.69
CA GLY A 212 -13.93 1.44 -2.36
C GLY A 212 -13.50 2.84 -1.91
N VAL A 213 -12.71 2.97 -0.84
CA VAL A 213 -12.15 4.24 -0.37
C VAL A 213 -10.75 4.46 -0.96
N VAL A 214 -9.86 3.50 -0.77
CA VAL A 214 -8.46 3.57 -1.25
C VAL A 214 -8.15 2.57 -2.36
N SER A 215 -9.10 1.74 -2.73
CA SER A 215 -9.08 0.79 -3.83
C SER A 215 -10.40 0.86 -4.60
N HIS A 216 -10.50 0.17 -5.73
CA HIS A 216 -11.77 0.04 -6.45
C HIS A 216 -12.80 -0.73 -5.62
N PRO A 217 -14.10 -0.43 -5.73
CA PRO A 217 -15.15 -1.27 -5.16
C PRO A 217 -15.05 -2.71 -5.69
N GLY A 218 -15.10 -3.68 -4.80
CA GLY A 218 -14.92 -5.10 -5.14
C GLY A 218 -13.47 -5.55 -5.29
N GLU A 219 -12.51 -4.64 -5.17
CA GLU A 219 -11.07 -4.92 -5.20
C GLU A 219 -10.42 -4.43 -3.89
N ARG A 220 -9.48 -5.21 -3.37
CA ARG A 220 -8.81 -4.87 -2.09
C ARG A 220 -7.34 -4.51 -2.25
N PHE A 221 -6.82 -4.57 -3.47
CA PHE A 221 -5.43 -4.29 -3.76
C PHE A 221 -5.30 -3.03 -4.60
N HIS A 222 -4.55 -2.06 -4.11
CA HIS A 222 -4.15 -0.87 -4.85
C HIS A 222 -2.64 -0.87 -4.97
N LEU A 223 -2.11 -0.99 -6.18
CA LEU A 223 -0.70 -1.25 -6.46
C LEU A 223 -0.12 -0.21 -7.39
N HIS A 224 1.08 0.26 -7.05
CA HIS A 224 1.92 1.01 -7.96
C HIS A 224 3.23 0.27 -8.21
N PHE A 225 3.69 0.29 -9.45
CA PHE A 225 5.00 -0.18 -9.83
C PHE A 225 6.02 0.94 -9.71
N ALA A 226 7.25 0.60 -9.31
CA ALA A 226 8.45 1.41 -9.48
C ALA A 226 9.58 0.49 -9.94
N ASP A 227 10.37 0.92 -10.92
CA ASP A 227 11.60 0.20 -11.31
C ASP A 227 12.63 0.20 -10.17
N SER A 228 13.70 -0.56 -10.33
CA SER A 228 14.69 -0.77 -9.25
C SER A 228 15.33 0.53 -8.75
N ASP A 229 15.49 1.51 -9.62
CA ASP A 229 16.09 2.81 -9.31
C ASP A 229 15.05 3.89 -8.97
N ALA A 230 13.76 3.54 -9.00
CA ALA A 230 12.64 4.44 -8.85
C ALA A 230 12.73 5.64 -9.81
N THR A 231 12.99 5.36 -11.09
CA THR A 231 13.05 6.36 -12.16
C THR A 231 11.73 6.47 -12.92
N VAL A 232 10.92 5.39 -12.92
CA VAL A 232 9.57 5.35 -13.45
C VAL A 232 8.62 4.75 -12.43
N SER A 233 7.36 5.18 -12.46
CA SER A 233 6.31 4.63 -11.60
C SER A 233 4.92 4.90 -12.16
N GLY A 234 3.94 4.08 -11.76
CA GLY A 234 2.54 4.28 -12.09
C GLY A 234 1.64 3.19 -11.54
N HIS A 235 0.34 3.36 -11.73
CA HIS A 235 -0.69 2.44 -11.27
C HIS A 235 -0.65 1.12 -12.05
N VAL A 236 -0.74 0.00 -11.34
CA VAL A 236 -0.66 -1.35 -11.92
C VAL A 236 -2.04 -1.85 -12.34
N ASP A 237 -2.20 -2.15 -13.63
CA ASP A 237 -3.43 -2.71 -14.18
C ASP A 237 -3.42 -4.24 -14.21
N ARG A 238 -2.28 -4.81 -14.62
CA ARG A 238 -2.10 -6.28 -14.72
C ARG A 238 -0.66 -6.64 -14.42
N TYR A 239 -0.47 -7.74 -13.73
CA TYR A 239 0.87 -8.21 -13.38
C TYR A 239 0.91 -9.72 -13.17
N SER A 240 2.11 -10.24 -13.21
CA SER A 240 2.47 -11.54 -12.64
C SER A 240 3.78 -11.42 -11.89
N VAL A 241 3.99 -12.25 -10.90
CA VAL A 241 5.17 -12.25 -10.03
C VAL A 241 5.96 -13.52 -10.26
N ALA A 242 7.25 -13.40 -10.55
CA ALA A 242 8.12 -14.55 -10.75
C ALA A 242 8.46 -15.25 -9.43
N ALA A 243 8.75 -16.52 -9.51
CA ALA A 243 9.38 -17.29 -8.43
C ALA A 243 10.66 -16.60 -7.96
N GLY A 244 10.92 -16.63 -6.65
CA GLY A 244 12.09 -15.96 -6.04
C GLY A 244 11.93 -14.47 -5.78
N ALA A 245 10.83 -13.84 -6.21
CA ALA A 245 10.47 -12.51 -5.72
C ALA A 245 10.23 -12.54 -4.20
N VAL A 246 10.37 -11.39 -3.55
CA VAL A 246 10.22 -11.26 -2.10
C VAL A 246 8.99 -10.42 -1.78
N LEU A 247 7.99 -11.05 -1.18
CA LEU A 247 6.86 -10.36 -0.56
C LEU A 247 7.30 -9.84 0.82
N LYS A 248 7.08 -8.55 1.08
CA LYS A 248 7.35 -7.91 2.36
C LYS A 248 6.03 -7.52 3.01
N LEU A 249 5.78 -8.08 4.18
CA LEU A 249 4.61 -7.81 5.00
C LEU A 249 5.03 -7.10 6.30
N PRO A 250 4.20 -6.18 6.84
CA PRO A 250 4.53 -5.48 8.08
C PRO A 250 4.48 -6.44 9.26
N VAL A 251 5.45 -6.31 10.17
CA VAL A 251 5.46 -7.02 11.45
C VAL A 251 4.71 -6.20 12.50
N ARG A 252 4.00 -6.88 13.40
CA ARG A 252 3.28 -6.27 14.52
C ARG A 252 4.22 -5.83 15.63
#